data_ab8562b5bdbc0bbebc42dd3cb26a806a
#
_entry.id   ab8562b5bdbc0bbebc42dd3cb26a806a
#
_cell.length_a   1.000
_cell.length_b   1.000
_cell.length_c   1.000
_cell.angle_alpha   90.00
_cell.angle_beta   90.00
_cell.angle_gamma   90.00
#
_symmetry.space_group_name_H-M   'P 1'
#
loop_
_entity.id
_entity.type
_entity.pdbx_description
1 polymer ?
#
loop_
_entity_poly.entity_id
_entity_poly.type
_entity_poly.pdbx_seq_one_letter_code
_entity_poly.pdbx_strand_id
1 'polypeptide(L)'
;MTYRNFLLGAAALVALAPAAHGQVRPTRPQPQRPIDVPQAVVVLPIDTTDGDSTRTIIQRDFDYGDRIQPLILDSATMADIWSPGDERINFSPLAQTRANFLVRGRPTTTGLRVEIFDPKGTLRQQGLFRLPKLPAKRLPAIRDSLSRLLGVRTRATEAALAADSIARDSLAREATRPVPLKRPGQRVAARLGAAARDSISRELDRRDVMLRAVAVQDTLHYDSLFARMVARDSVARDSVGRERRLALHGVSDELERWITGTRGIASTKIVFVEGKVMKVVDSDGANERILPTVGAALSPAWHPSGKSIVYVDADDRGTRIGQIDLRTLRPRLLSASKRGLNITPVYTKDGKNIVWAAGGDSPAELYLASATGDDTVPQPFVGRTGFETTSPSFSPDGKQIVFMSPVPLTPQLYTMNVNGTGLRLLTPVVAGKRSYRTGPDWSPLGDEIAFQQQNGDFQVWTIGLKDRVMHQITSEGENEDPSWAPDGRHLSITRRLGAIGEQRNIWVLDKKTGRLRQLTQSGDARLSDWSPPLRAAF
;
A
#
# COMPACT_ATOMS: atom_id res chain seq x y z
N MET A 1 33.15 -3.96 18.60
CA MET A 1 32.79 -3.18 17.41
C MET A 1 31.34 -3.47 17.11
N THR A 2 30.49 -2.50 17.35
CA THR A 2 29.03 -2.66 17.44
C THR A 2 28.42 -2.76 16.04
N TYR A 3 27.52 -3.71 15.84
CA TYR A 3 26.71 -3.99 14.63
C TYR A 3 26.07 -2.77 13.94
N ARG A 4 26.02 -1.64 14.61
CA ARG A 4 25.50 -0.36 14.12
C ARG A 4 26.27 0.20 12.91
N ASN A 5 27.53 -0.19 12.73
CA ASN A 5 28.38 0.31 11.64
C ASN A 5 28.30 -0.54 10.36
N PHE A 6 27.75 -1.75 10.41
CA PHE A 6 27.72 -2.64 9.24
C PHE A 6 26.49 -2.38 8.34
N LEU A 7 25.37 -1.99 8.90
CA LEU A 7 24.17 -1.55 8.14
C LEU A 7 24.32 -0.13 7.57
N LEU A 8 25.16 0.70 8.18
CA LEU A 8 25.56 2.01 7.66
C LEU A 8 26.77 1.90 6.72
N GLY A 9 27.53 0.82 6.75
CA GLY A 9 28.77 0.61 5.97
C GLY A 9 28.53 0.39 4.47
N ALA A 10 27.35 0.00 4.03
CA ALA A 10 27.00 -0.02 2.61
C ALA A 10 26.76 1.40 2.05
N ALA A 11 26.54 2.38 2.92
CA ALA A 11 26.32 3.77 2.54
C ALA A 11 27.41 4.75 3.03
N ALA A 12 28.38 4.32 3.85
CA ALA A 12 29.26 5.24 4.59
C ALA A 12 30.77 5.07 4.35
N LEU A 13 31.22 4.30 3.36
CA LEU A 13 32.63 4.17 3.00
C LEU A 13 32.96 4.89 1.68
N VAL A 14 32.47 6.09 1.50
CA VAL A 14 32.93 7.01 0.44
C VAL A 14 33.20 8.39 1.03
N ALA A 15 34.33 8.50 1.68
CA ALA A 15 34.99 9.78 1.86
C ALA A 15 36.49 9.57 1.70
N LEU A 16 37.04 10.32 0.74
CA LEU A 16 38.47 10.54 0.46
C LEU A 16 39.11 9.71 -0.66
N ALA A 17 38.95 10.20 -1.89
CA ALA A 17 40.04 10.21 -2.88
C ALA A 17 39.82 11.40 -3.85
N PRO A 18 40.90 12.13 -4.24
CA PRO A 18 40.76 13.36 -5.02
C PRO A 18 40.39 13.09 -6.48
N ALA A 19 39.58 13.97 -7.04
CA ALA A 19 39.12 13.94 -8.41
C ALA A 19 40.25 14.05 -9.43
N ALA A 20 40.42 13.02 -10.28
CA ALA A 20 41.12 13.14 -11.54
C ALA A 20 40.10 13.30 -12.66
N HIS A 21 40.02 14.48 -13.27
CA HIS A 21 39.17 14.79 -14.43
C HIS A 21 39.67 14.06 -15.66
N GLY A 22 39.09 12.92 -15.98
CA GLY A 22 39.26 12.26 -17.28
C GLY A 22 38.02 12.51 -18.13
N GLN A 23 38.13 13.29 -19.20
CA GLN A 23 37.07 13.50 -20.19
C GLN A 23 36.64 12.17 -20.80
N VAL A 24 35.42 11.72 -20.49
CA VAL A 24 34.76 10.61 -21.18
C VAL A 24 34.22 11.14 -22.51
N ARG A 25 34.74 10.65 -23.63
CA ARG A 25 34.16 10.94 -24.96
C ARG A 25 32.70 10.46 -24.98
N PRO A 26 31.76 11.29 -25.48
CA PRO A 26 30.37 10.86 -25.60
C PRO A 26 30.28 9.69 -26.60
N THR A 27 29.74 8.58 -26.15
CA THR A 27 29.33 7.47 -27.00
C THR A 27 28.25 7.97 -27.98
N ARG A 28 28.39 7.62 -29.27
CA ARG A 28 27.36 7.92 -30.29
C ARG A 28 25.99 7.46 -29.78
N PRO A 29 24.94 8.30 -29.98
CA PRO A 29 23.58 7.88 -29.66
C PRO A 29 23.25 6.61 -30.46
N GLN A 30 22.85 5.56 -29.76
CA GLN A 30 22.33 4.35 -30.39
C GLN A 30 21.06 4.68 -31.16
N PRO A 31 20.76 3.98 -32.27
CA PRO A 31 19.52 4.17 -32.98
C PRO A 31 18.36 3.93 -32.03
N GLN A 32 17.56 4.95 -31.79
CA GLN A 32 16.35 4.88 -30.98
C GLN A 32 15.47 3.76 -31.58
N ARG A 33 15.16 2.73 -30.78
CA ARG A 33 14.12 1.76 -31.14
C ARG A 33 12.83 2.53 -31.40
N PRO A 34 11.96 2.05 -32.32
CA PRO A 34 10.68 2.71 -32.55
C PRO A 34 9.97 2.92 -31.24
N ILE A 35 9.69 4.16 -30.91
CA ILE A 35 8.89 4.51 -29.73
C ILE A 35 7.51 3.92 -30.01
N ASP A 36 7.07 2.92 -29.22
CA ASP A 36 5.67 2.49 -29.26
C ASP A 36 4.82 3.71 -28.89
N VAL A 37 4.15 4.27 -29.86
CA VAL A 37 3.25 5.39 -29.62
C VAL A 37 2.11 4.88 -28.76
N PRO A 38 1.88 5.45 -27.56
CA PRO A 38 0.77 5.04 -26.72
C PRO A 38 -0.56 5.17 -27.47
N GLN A 39 -1.46 4.21 -27.28
CA GLN A 39 -2.79 4.28 -27.87
C GLN A 39 -3.61 5.35 -27.16
N ALA A 40 -4.14 6.31 -27.92
CA ALA A 40 -4.96 7.39 -27.40
C ALA A 40 -6.40 6.88 -27.15
N VAL A 41 -6.88 6.99 -25.92
CA VAL A 41 -8.17 6.43 -25.49
C VAL A 41 -9.02 7.46 -24.79
N VAL A 42 -10.27 7.61 -25.20
CA VAL A 42 -11.30 8.36 -24.50
C VAL A 42 -12.09 7.41 -23.59
N VAL A 43 -12.18 7.72 -22.31
CA VAL A 43 -13.05 7.01 -21.37
C VAL A 43 -14.28 7.87 -21.10
N LEU A 44 -15.46 7.38 -21.46
CA LEU A 44 -16.73 8.08 -21.21
C LEU A 44 -17.02 8.15 -19.70
N PRO A 45 -17.83 9.13 -19.25
CA PRO A 45 -18.38 9.14 -17.92
C PRO A 45 -19.07 7.81 -17.59
N ILE A 46 -18.88 7.31 -16.38
CA ILE A 46 -19.49 6.06 -15.93
C ILE A 46 -20.55 6.41 -14.90
N ASP A 47 -21.80 6.14 -15.24
CA ASP A 47 -22.95 6.40 -14.37
C ASP A 47 -22.98 5.38 -13.23
N THR A 48 -22.28 5.69 -12.15
CA THR A 48 -22.29 4.92 -10.90
C THR A 48 -22.61 5.84 -9.74
N THR A 49 -23.16 5.28 -8.66
CA THR A 49 -23.35 6.00 -7.38
C THR A 49 -22.04 6.54 -6.79
N ASP A 50 -20.90 6.06 -7.29
CA ASP A 50 -19.54 6.52 -6.95
C ASP A 50 -18.99 7.51 -7.98
N GLY A 51 -19.78 7.91 -8.95
CA GLY A 51 -19.53 8.97 -9.92
C GLY A 51 -18.16 8.87 -10.63
N ASP A 52 -17.44 9.96 -10.61
CA ASP A 52 -16.13 10.12 -11.28
C ASP A 52 -15.04 9.19 -10.80
N SER A 53 -15.18 8.51 -9.65
CA SER A 53 -14.11 7.69 -9.08
C SER A 53 -13.73 6.50 -9.98
N THR A 54 -14.71 5.82 -10.57
CA THR A 54 -14.45 4.65 -11.46
C THR A 54 -13.72 5.06 -12.74
N ARG A 55 -14.20 6.12 -13.40
CA ARG A 55 -13.56 6.71 -14.60
C ARG A 55 -12.15 7.19 -14.28
N THR A 56 -12.00 7.95 -13.21
CA THR A 56 -10.72 8.53 -12.77
C THR A 56 -9.69 7.44 -12.47
N ILE A 57 -10.10 6.34 -11.82
CA ILE A 57 -9.21 5.20 -11.58
C ILE A 57 -8.72 4.61 -12.91
N ILE A 58 -9.62 4.31 -13.85
CA ILE A 58 -9.26 3.72 -15.15
C ILE A 58 -8.33 4.66 -15.95
N GLN A 59 -8.63 5.96 -15.98
CA GLN A 59 -7.77 6.95 -16.67
C GLN A 59 -6.39 7.05 -16.04
N ARG A 60 -6.31 7.02 -14.72
CA ARG A 60 -5.05 7.05 -13.98
C ARG A 60 -4.23 5.79 -14.22
N ASP A 61 -4.87 4.62 -14.22
CA ASP A 61 -4.23 3.35 -14.50
C ASP A 61 -3.61 3.34 -15.91
N PHE A 62 -4.33 3.86 -16.91
CA PHE A 62 -3.82 3.99 -18.26
C PHE A 62 -2.61 4.92 -18.35
N ASP A 63 -2.65 6.06 -17.65
CA ASP A 63 -1.50 6.97 -17.59
C ASP A 63 -0.28 6.31 -16.93
N TYR A 64 -0.50 5.49 -15.89
CA TYR A 64 0.58 4.79 -15.20
C TYR A 64 1.10 3.57 -15.96
N GLY A 65 0.31 2.95 -16.82
CA GLY A 65 0.71 1.83 -17.67
C GLY A 65 1.60 2.21 -18.87
N ASP A 66 1.70 3.49 -19.20
CA ASP A 66 2.54 4.05 -20.30
C ASP A 66 2.29 3.48 -21.71
N ARG A 67 1.32 2.59 -21.88
CA ARG A 67 0.92 2.02 -23.17
C ARG A 67 -0.33 2.65 -23.75
N ILE A 68 -1.12 3.30 -22.88
CA ILE A 68 -2.34 4.00 -23.23
C ILE A 68 -2.22 5.45 -22.77
N GLN A 69 -2.56 6.38 -23.66
CA GLN A 69 -2.69 7.79 -23.33
C GLN A 69 -4.17 8.13 -23.12
N PRO A 70 -4.64 8.35 -21.90
CA PRO A 70 -6.00 8.81 -21.68
C PRO A 70 -6.17 10.21 -22.24
N LEU A 71 -7.15 10.39 -23.14
CA LEU A 71 -7.53 11.70 -23.65
C LEU A 71 -8.62 12.31 -22.76
N ILE A 72 -8.31 13.46 -22.18
CA ILE A 72 -9.26 14.25 -21.40
C ILE A 72 -9.85 15.29 -22.33
N LEU A 73 -11.12 15.13 -22.68
CA LEU A 73 -11.87 16.07 -23.51
C LEU A 73 -12.54 17.12 -22.62
N ASP A 74 -12.75 18.31 -23.14
CA ASP A 74 -13.57 19.33 -22.50
C ASP A 74 -15.04 18.89 -22.35
N SER A 75 -15.76 19.55 -21.45
CA SER A 75 -17.14 19.16 -21.11
C SER A 75 -18.11 19.28 -22.29
N ALA A 76 -17.91 20.23 -23.19
CA ALA A 76 -18.78 20.44 -24.33
C ALA A 76 -18.58 19.32 -25.36
N THR A 77 -17.34 19.05 -25.75
CA THR A 77 -16.98 17.94 -26.64
C THR A 77 -17.42 16.60 -26.07
N MET A 78 -17.29 16.40 -24.75
CA MET A 78 -17.74 15.18 -24.09
C MET A 78 -19.27 15.03 -24.13
N ALA A 79 -20.02 16.11 -23.91
CA ALA A 79 -21.48 16.11 -23.98
C ALA A 79 -21.98 15.85 -25.42
N ASP A 80 -21.28 16.35 -26.43
CA ASP A 80 -21.59 16.08 -27.83
C ASP A 80 -21.38 14.60 -28.20
N ILE A 81 -20.42 13.91 -27.58
CA ILE A 81 -20.19 12.49 -27.78
C ILE A 81 -21.21 11.64 -27.04
N TRP A 82 -21.45 11.94 -25.78
CA TRP A 82 -22.35 11.16 -24.93
C TRP A 82 -22.69 11.89 -23.62
N SER A 83 -23.96 11.80 -23.23
CA SER A 83 -24.44 12.26 -21.91
C SER A 83 -24.94 11.08 -21.07
N PRO A 84 -24.82 11.14 -19.73
CA PRO A 84 -25.38 10.14 -18.84
C PRO A 84 -26.87 9.90 -19.10
N GLY A 85 -27.24 8.63 -19.34
CA GLY A 85 -28.61 8.24 -19.70
C GLY A 85 -28.82 7.99 -21.19
N ASP A 86 -27.92 8.45 -22.08
CA ASP A 86 -28.04 8.19 -23.50
C ASP A 86 -27.70 6.74 -23.85
N GLU A 87 -28.56 6.09 -24.64
CA GLU A 87 -28.24 4.76 -25.16
C GLU A 87 -27.24 4.80 -26.32
N ARG A 88 -27.27 5.88 -27.11
CA ARG A 88 -26.47 6.05 -28.32
C ARG A 88 -25.26 6.95 -28.07
N ILE A 89 -24.14 6.59 -28.70
CA ILE A 89 -22.91 7.40 -28.73
C ILE A 89 -22.87 8.11 -30.07
N ASN A 90 -22.58 9.41 -30.06
CA ASN A 90 -22.26 10.16 -31.25
C ASN A 90 -20.74 10.06 -31.52
N PHE A 91 -20.34 9.32 -32.53
CA PHE A 91 -18.94 9.14 -32.89
C PHE A 91 -18.36 10.27 -33.74
N SER A 92 -19.20 11.16 -34.29
CA SER A 92 -18.76 12.24 -35.21
C SER A 92 -17.69 13.16 -34.59
N PRO A 93 -17.79 13.63 -33.33
CA PRO A 93 -16.78 14.47 -32.73
C PRO A 93 -15.44 13.75 -32.52
N LEU A 94 -15.45 12.41 -32.35
CA LEU A 94 -14.22 11.64 -32.16
C LEU A 94 -13.29 11.68 -33.37
N ALA A 95 -13.84 11.83 -34.58
CA ALA A 95 -13.03 11.96 -35.80
C ALA A 95 -12.11 13.20 -35.79
N GLN A 96 -12.45 14.22 -34.99
CA GLN A 96 -11.64 15.43 -34.80
C GLN A 96 -10.61 15.29 -33.68
N THR A 97 -10.67 14.21 -32.91
CA THR A 97 -9.71 13.88 -31.86
C THR A 97 -8.65 12.93 -32.38
N ARG A 98 -7.57 12.75 -31.59
CA ARG A 98 -6.55 11.73 -31.87
C ARG A 98 -6.88 10.36 -31.27
N ALA A 99 -8.13 10.13 -30.87
CA ALA A 99 -8.53 8.91 -30.22
C ALA A 99 -8.40 7.71 -31.15
N ASN A 100 -7.74 6.65 -30.68
CA ASN A 100 -7.71 5.35 -31.32
C ASN A 100 -8.87 4.47 -30.86
N PHE A 101 -9.33 4.67 -29.63
CA PHE A 101 -10.41 3.91 -29.01
C PHE A 101 -11.26 4.78 -28.10
N LEU A 102 -12.50 4.33 -27.91
CA LEU A 102 -13.45 4.86 -26.93
C LEU A 102 -13.89 3.73 -26.02
N VAL A 103 -13.82 3.97 -24.71
CA VAL A 103 -14.26 3.04 -23.66
C VAL A 103 -15.55 3.54 -23.03
N ARG A 104 -16.59 2.69 -23.05
CA ARG A 104 -17.84 2.93 -22.34
C ARG A 104 -18.01 1.92 -21.21
N GLY A 105 -18.25 2.41 -20.00
CA GLY A 105 -18.59 1.59 -18.84
C GLY A 105 -20.08 1.75 -18.50
N ARG A 106 -20.78 0.64 -18.31
CA ARG A 106 -22.18 0.63 -17.84
C ARG A 106 -22.27 -0.18 -16.54
N PRO A 107 -22.75 0.41 -15.45
CA PRO A 107 -22.99 -0.32 -14.21
C PRO A 107 -24.06 -1.39 -14.42
N THR A 108 -23.89 -2.52 -13.73
CA THR A 108 -24.85 -3.62 -13.71
C THR A 108 -25.16 -4.00 -12.26
N THR A 109 -26.12 -4.87 -12.05
CA THR A 109 -26.47 -5.36 -10.70
C THR A 109 -25.31 -6.08 -10.01
N THR A 110 -24.37 -6.65 -10.77
CA THR A 110 -23.25 -7.44 -10.27
C THR A 110 -21.87 -6.82 -10.50
N GLY A 111 -21.80 -5.67 -11.21
CA GLY A 111 -20.51 -5.07 -11.51
C GLY A 111 -20.54 -4.02 -12.61
N LEU A 112 -19.61 -4.11 -13.55
CA LEU A 112 -19.41 -3.16 -14.64
C LEU A 112 -19.33 -3.89 -15.97
N ARG A 113 -20.20 -3.55 -16.92
CA ARG A 113 -20.03 -3.91 -18.34
C ARG A 113 -19.14 -2.87 -19.00
N VAL A 114 -18.13 -3.29 -19.69
CA VAL A 114 -17.23 -2.40 -20.44
C VAL A 114 -17.24 -2.77 -21.91
N GLU A 115 -17.27 -1.76 -22.76
CA GLU A 115 -17.30 -1.86 -24.21
C GLU A 115 -16.20 -0.96 -24.80
N ILE A 116 -15.47 -1.46 -25.77
CA ILE A 116 -14.44 -0.71 -26.51
C ILE A 116 -14.89 -0.56 -27.96
N PHE A 117 -14.90 0.68 -28.42
CA PHE A 117 -15.23 1.03 -29.81
C PHE A 117 -14.02 1.63 -30.50
N ASP A 118 -13.94 1.45 -31.83
CA ASP A 118 -13.08 2.28 -32.66
C ASP A 118 -13.72 3.65 -32.94
N PRO A 119 -13.00 4.65 -33.48
CA PRO A 119 -13.54 5.98 -33.75
C PRO A 119 -14.69 6.01 -34.79
N LYS A 120 -14.88 4.93 -35.55
CA LYS A 120 -15.99 4.77 -36.48
C LYS A 120 -17.24 4.18 -35.86
N GLY A 121 -17.19 3.84 -34.57
CA GLY A 121 -18.32 3.29 -33.81
C GLY A 121 -18.44 1.76 -33.87
N THR A 122 -17.44 1.07 -34.40
CA THR A 122 -17.43 -0.39 -34.43
C THR A 122 -17.06 -0.92 -33.06
N LEU A 123 -17.89 -1.78 -32.48
CA LEU A 123 -17.59 -2.48 -31.23
C LEU A 123 -16.42 -3.46 -31.48
N ARG A 124 -15.30 -3.26 -30.79
CA ARG A 124 -14.10 -4.10 -30.91
C ARG A 124 -14.07 -5.20 -29.86
N GLN A 125 -14.44 -4.87 -28.64
CA GLN A 125 -14.44 -5.80 -27.52
C GLN A 125 -15.47 -5.40 -26.46
N GLN A 126 -15.99 -6.38 -25.71
CA GLN A 126 -16.83 -6.13 -24.53
C GLN A 126 -16.64 -7.21 -23.47
N GLY A 127 -16.91 -6.86 -22.22
CA GLY A 127 -16.84 -7.78 -21.10
C GLY A 127 -17.68 -7.32 -19.90
N LEU A 128 -17.99 -8.28 -19.03
CA LEU A 128 -18.66 -8.03 -17.76
C LEU A 128 -17.70 -8.34 -16.61
N PHE A 129 -17.42 -7.34 -15.80
CA PHE A 129 -16.54 -7.43 -14.64
C PHE A 129 -17.36 -7.36 -13.35
N ARG A 130 -17.15 -8.32 -12.46
CA ARG A 130 -17.75 -8.26 -11.13
C ARG A 130 -17.04 -7.20 -10.29
N LEU A 131 -17.82 -6.39 -9.57
CA LEU A 131 -17.29 -5.42 -8.63
C LEU A 131 -17.97 -5.60 -7.27
N PRO A 132 -17.21 -5.56 -6.16
CA PRO A 132 -17.80 -5.53 -4.83
C PRO A 132 -18.77 -4.36 -4.68
N LYS A 133 -19.93 -4.61 -4.09
CA LYS A 133 -20.89 -3.54 -3.76
C LYS A 133 -20.41 -2.83 -2.51
N LEU A 134 -20.30 -1.51 -2.58
CA LEU A 134 -20.04 -0.71 -1.39
C LEU A 134 -21.25 -0.83 -0.42
N PRO A 135 -21.00 -1.06 0.86
CA PRO A 135 -22.07 -1.03 1.85
C PRO A 135 -22.79 0.32 1.83
N ALA A 136 -24.11 0.30 1.93
CA ALA A 136 -24.87 1.54 2.06
C ALA A 136 -24.39 2.37 3.26
N LYS A 137 -24.46 3.72 3.15
CA LYS A 137 -24.12 4.61 4.26
C LYS A 137 -25.13 4.37 5.40
N ARG A 138 -24.72 3.66 6.44
CA ARG A 138 -25.57 3.38 7.62
C ARG A 138 -25.58 4.50 8.65
N LEU A 139 -24.66 5.46 8.55
CA LEU A 139 -24.49 6.54 9.51
C LEU A 139 -25.77 7.33 9.82
N PRO A 140 -26.62 7.74 8.86
CA PRO A 140 -27.87 8.42 9.17
C PRO A 140 -28.81 7.55 10.02
N ALA A 141 -29.04 6.30 9.61
CA ALA A 141 -29.93 5.38 10.31
C ALA A 141 -29.42 5.02 11.72
N ILE A 142 -28.10 4.89 11.90
CA ILE A 142 -27.47 4.68 13.21
C ILE A 142 -27.68 5.90 14.11
N ARG A 143 -27.39 7.10 13.58
CA ARG A 143 -27.58 8.35 14.29
C ARG A 143 -29.04 8.53 14.71
N ASP A 144 -29.99 8.31 13.83
CA ASP A 144 -31.43 8.45 14.10
C ASP A 144 -31.92 7.44 15.14
N SER A 145 -31.42 6.21 15.11
CA SER A 145 -31.77 5.18 16.09
C SER A 145 -31.23 5.50 17.47
N LEU A 146 -29.98 5.91 17.57
CA LEU A 146 -29.34 6.28 18.82
C LEU A 146 -29.92 7.59 19.39
N SER A 147 -30.23 8.58 18.53
CA SER A 147 -30.88 9.84 18.93
C SER A 147 -32.29 9.60 19.48
N ARG A 148 -33.05 8.67 18.89
CA ARG A 148 -34.37 8.27 19.43
C ARG A 148 -34.25 7.64 20.81
N LEU A 149 -33.28 6.74 21.01
CA LEU A 149 -33.02 6.10 22.31
C LEU A 149 -32.64 7.12 23.39
N LEU A 150 -31.71 8.02 23.08
CA LEU A 150 -31.32 9.10 23.98
C LEU A 150 -32.50 10.02 24.28
N GLY A 151 -33.28 10.42 23.28
CA GLY A 151 -34.44 11.25 23.46
C GLY A 151 -35.54 10.64 24.33
N VAL A 152 -35.71 9.31 24.33
CA VAL A 152 -36.61 8.62 25.26
C VAL A 152 -36.11 8.74 26.70
N ARG A 153 -34.81 8.50 26.91
CA ARG A 153 -34.17 8.61 28.25
C ARG A 153 -34.18 10.03 28.79
N THR A 154 -33.86 11.01 27.94
CA THR A 154 -33.89 12.43 28.30
C THR A 154 -35.29 12.86 28.76
N ARG A 155 -36.32 12.50 27.98
CA ARG A 155 -37.72 12.80 28.38
C ARG A 155 -38.13 12.15 29.68
N ALA A 156 -37.67 10.91 29.95
CA ALA A 156 -37.94 10.25 31.22
C ALA A 156 -37.29 10.97 32.40
N THR A 157 -36.04 11.42 32.22
CA THR A 157 -35.33 12.21 33.23
C THR A 157 -35.98 13.58 33.46
N GLU A 158 -36.36 14.27 32.42
CA GLU A 158 -37.07 15.56 32.47
C GLU A 158 -38.43 15.41 33.17
N ALA A 159 -39.16 14.35 32.87
CA ALA A 159 -40.45 14.09 33.56
C ALA A 159 -40.26 13.80 35.08
N ALA A 160 -39.19 13.08 35.46
CA ALA A 160 -38.87 12.84 36.86
C ALA A 160 -38.47 14.14 37.57
N LEU A 161 -37.63 14.98 36.94
CA LEU A 161 -37.26 16.30 37.50
C LEU A 161 -38.48 17.24 37.64
N ALA A 162 -39.38 17.22 36.69
CA ALA A 162 -40.63 18.00 36.73
C ALA A 162 -41.53 17.50 37.89
N ALA A 163 -41.65 16.18 38.08
CA ALA A 163 -42.41 15.61 39.19
C ALA A 163 -41.80 16.00 40.58
N ASP A 164 -40.48 16.00 40.69
CA ASP A 164 -39.78 16.42 41.90
C ASP A 164 -39.97 17.94 42.16
N SER A 165 -40.02 18.78 41.11
CA SER A 165 -40.33 20.20 41.23
C SER A 165 -41.77 20.42 41.74
N ILE A 166 -42.75 19.70 41.16
CA ILE A 166 -44.15 19.78 41.61
C ILE A 166 -44.31 19.36 43.07
N ALA A 167 -43.57 18.32 43.48
CA ALA A 167 -43.54 17.86 44.87
C ALA A 167 -42.98 18.94 45.81
N ARG A 168 -41.89 19.64 45.44
CA ARG A 168 -41.34 20.77 46.21
C ARG A 168 -42.33 21.93 46.34
N ASP A 169 -42.97 22.29 45.23
CA ASP A 169 -43.99 23.37 45.23
C ASP A 169 -45.19 23.03 46.14
N SER A 170 -45.57 21.74 46.15
CA SER A 170 -46.62 21.25 47.04
C SER A 170 -46.23 21.36 48.51
N LEU A 171 -44.98 20.92 48.87
CA LEU A 171 -44.43 21.05 50.19
C LEU A 171 -44.29 22.51 50.66
N ALA A 172 -43.89 23.40 49.76
CA ALA A 172 -43.78 24.84 50.04
C ALA A 172 -45.16 25.48 50.29
N ARG A 173 -46.17 25.14 49.49
CA ARG A 173 -47.56 25.60 49.72
C ARG A 173 -48.15 25.09 51.02
N GLU A 174 -47.86 23.87 51.39
CA GLU A 174 -48.27 23.29 52.69
C GLU A 174 -47.56 23.96 53.87
N ALA A 175 -46.31 24.36 53.72
CA ALA A 175 -45.55 25.11 54.71
C ALA A 175 -46.09 26.52 55.00
N THR A 176 -46.68 27.18 53.97
CA THR A 176 -47.22 28.55 54.05
C THR A 176 -48.68 28.60 54.43
N ARG A 177 -49.38 27.46 54.50
CA ARG A 177 -50.80 27.39 54.86
C ARG A 177 -50.99 27.80 56.31
N PRO A 178 -51.87 28.81 56.64
CA PRO A 178 -52.09 29.20 58.03
C PRO A 178 -52.73 28.03 58.81
N VAL A 179 -52.09 27.61 59.90
CA VAL A 179 -52.66 26.62 60.79
C VAL A 179 -53.55 27.36 61.72
N PRO A 180 -54.85 27.08 61.74
CA PRO A 180 -55.74 27.71 62.80
C PRO A 180 -55.31 27.23 64.15
N LEU A 181 -54.78 28.13 65.00
CA LEU A 181 -54.41 27.87 66.35
C LEU A 181 -55.71 27.64 67.19
N LYS A 182 -56.12 26.38 67.35
CA LYS A 182 -57.32 26.08 68.07
C LYS A 182 -57.12 25.51 69.47
N ARG A 183 -55.90 25.14 69.95
CA ARG A 183 -55.67 24.68 71.36
C ARG A 183 -54.17 24.68 71.72
N PRO A 184 -53.82 24.85 73.07
CA PRO A 184 -52.43 24.75 73.50
C PRO A 184 -51.93 23.30 73.42
N GLY A 185 -51.09 22.95 72.56
CA GLY A 185 -50.55 21.62 72.30
C GLY A 185 -50.20 21.36 70.83
N GLN A 186 -50.75 22.14 69.90
CA GLN A 186 -50.53 21.96 68.47
C GLN A 186 -49.19 22.49 67.95
N ARG A 187 -48.39 23.20 68.77
CA ARG A 187 -47.05 23.69 68.37
C ARG A 187 -46.01 22.55 68.15
N VAL A 188 -46.19 21.40 68.83
CA VAL A 188 -45.29 20.25 68.66
C VAL A 188 -45.52 19.56 67.34
N ALA A 189 -46.76 19.40 66.92
CA ALA A 189 -47.09 18.81 65.59
C ALA A 189 -46.61 19.68 64.43
N ALA A 190 -46.65 21.02 64.53
CA ALA A 190 -46.13 21.93 63.50
C ALA A 190 -44.59 21.86 63.38
N ARG A 191 -43.86 21.65 64.50
CA ARG A 191 -42.38 21.46 64.45
C ARG A 191 -41.97 20.15 63.80
N LEU A 192 -42.64 19.04 64.06
CA LEU A 192 -42.41 17.73 63.47
C LEU A 192 -42.73 17.80 61.94
N GLY A 193 -43.79 18.52 61.53
CA GLY A 193 -44.12 18.76 60.15
C GLY A 193 -43.05 19.55 59.39
N ALA A 194 -42.40 20.53 60.00
CA ALA A 194 -41.33 21.30 59.39
C ALA A 194 -40.08 20.44 59.18
N ALA A 195 -39.65 19.70 60.20
CA ALA A 195 -38.47 18.82 60.08
C ALA A 195 -38.67 17.69 59.07
N ALA A 196 -39.87 17.14 58.98
CA ALA A 196 -40.21 16.15 57.95
C ALA A 196 -40.15 16.74 56.54
N ARG A 197 -40.70 17.96 56.37
CA ARG A 197 -40.63 18.68 55.08
C ARG A 197 -39.22 19.00 54.62
N ASP A 198 -38.37 19.46 55.54
CA ASP A 198 -36.94 19.68 55.27
C ASP A 198 -36.21 18.41 54.90
N SER A 199 -36.58 17.27 55.51
CA SER A 199 -35.99 15.96 55.13
C SER A 199 -36.42 15.54 53.73
N ILE A 200 -37.67 15.68 53.37
CA ILE A 200 -38.19 15.37 52.04
C ILE A 200 -37.56 16.30 50.99
N SER A 201 -37.46 17.60 51.26
CA SER A 201 -36.84 18.57 50.37
C SER A 201 -35.38 18.19 50.09
N ARG A 202 -34.62 17.85 51.12
CA ARG A 202 -33.22 17.40 50.96
C ARG A 202 -33.11 16.10 50.13
N GLU A 203 -34.06 15.19 50.28
CA GLU A 203 -34.07 13.95 49.51
C GLU A 203 -34.41 14.23 48.00
N LEU A 204 -35.35 15.14 47.73
CA LEU A 204 -35.64 15.58 46.38
C LEU A 204 -34.42 16.28 45.73
N ASP A 205 -33.67 17.08 46.47
CA ASP A 205 -32.47 17.75 45.96
C ASP A 205 -31.36 16.72 45.63
N ARG A 206 -31.15 15.71 46.50
CA ARG A 206 -30.21 14.62 46.21
C ARG A 206 -30.63 13.85 44.93
N ARG A 207 -31.92 13.56 44.80
CA ARG A 207 -32.46 12.86 43.63
C ARG A 207 -32.28 13.65 42.35
N ASP A 208 -32.48 14.97 42.38
CA ASP A 208 -32.23 15.86 41.24
C ASP A 208 -30.77 15.82 40.79
N VAL A 209 -29.85 15.89 41.75
CA VAL A 209 -28.40 15.79 41.46
C VAL A 209 -28.09 14.46 40.77
N MET A 210 -28.65 13.35 41.30
CA MET A 210 -28.45 12.02 40.70
C MET A 210 -29.08 11.93 39.31
N LEU A 211 -30.31 12.42 39.10
CA LEU A 211 -30.96 12.40 37.79
C LEU A 211 -30.18 13.19 36.73
N ARG A 212 -29.66 14.36 37.10
CA ARG A 212 -28.80 15.17 36.22
C ARG A 212 -27.47 14.46 35.90
N ALA A 213 -26.86 13.81 36.89
CA ALA A 213 -25.63 13.03 36.69
C ALA A 213 -25.86 11.85 35.74
N VAL A 214 -26.98 11.13 35.87
CA VAL A 214 -27.38 10.05 34.98
C VAL A 214 -27.60 10.58 33.54
N ALA A 215 -28.26 11.73 33.38
CA ALA A 215 -28.44 12.33 32.05
C ALA A 215 -27.11 12.67 31.36
N VAL A 216 -26.15 13.23 32.10
CA VAL A 216 -24.79 13.49 31.58
C VAL A 216 -24.10 12.20 31.21
N GLN A 217 -24.17 11.17 32.06
CA GLN A 217 -23.56 9.87 31.78
C GLN A 217 -24.19 9.17 30.57
N ASP A 218 -25.52 9.26 30.40
CA ASP A 218 -26.23 8.74 29.21
C ASP A 218 -25.77 9.45 27.93
N THR A 219 -25.53 10.75 27.97
CA THR A 219 -25.03 11.51 26.83
C THR A 219 -23.61 11.09 26.47
N LEU A 220 -22.71 10.98 27.43
CA LEU A 220 -21.32 10.52 27.20
C LEU A 220 -21.28 9.08 26.67
N HIS A 221 -22.16 8.21 27.18
CA HIS A 221 -22.28 6.85 26.68
C HIS A 221 -22.79 6.80 25.23
N TYR A 222 -23.78 7.62 24.90
CA TYR A 222 -24.27 7.78 23.54
C TYR A 222 -23.17 8.21 22.57
N ASP A 223 -22.42 9.26 22.93
CA ASP A 223 -21.33 9.77 22.08
C ASP A 223 -20.23 8.71 21.87
N SER A 224 -19.88 7.98 22.92
CA SER A 224 -18.92 6.88 22.85
C SER A 224 -19.41 5.72 21.98
N LEU A 225 -20.69 5.34 22.08
CA LEU A 225 -21.29 4.33 21.22
C LEU A 225 -21.33 4.77 19.77
N PHE A 226 -21.76 6.01 19.53
CA PHE A 226 -21.80 6.58 18.18
C PHE A 226 -20.43 6.58 17.54
N ALA A 227 -19.41 7.08 18.23
CA ALA A 227 -18.03 7.09 17.75
C ALA A 227 -17.51 5.68 17.40
N ARG A 228 -17.80 4.68 18.25
CA ARG A 228 -17.42 3.27 17.98
C ARG A 228 -18.15 2.70 16.74
N MET A 229 -19.43 3.00 16.57
CA MET A 229 -20.21 2.52 15.43
C MET A 229 -19.76 3.19 14.12
N VAL A 230 -19.45 4.50 14.16
CA VAL A 230 -18.86 5.24 13.04
C VAL A 230 -17.52 4.65 12.64
N ALA A 231 -16.63 4.43 13.61
CA ALA A 231 -15.32 3.83 13.34
C ALA A 231 -15.46 2.42 12.73
N ARG A 232 -16.37 1.59 13.23
CA ARG A 232 -16.61 0.24 12.68
C ARG A 232 -17.19 0.27 11.26
N ASP A 233 -18.12 1.18 10.96
CA ASP A 233 -18.69 1.36 9.62
C ASP A 233 -17.62 1.86 8.64
N SER A 234 -16.77 2.81 9.06
CA SER A 234 -15.64 3.32 8.27
C SER A 234 -14.67 2.20 7.92
N VAL A 235 -14.19 1.42 8.90
CA VAL A 235 -13.25 0.31 8.65
C VAL A 235 -13.84 -0.72 7.69
N ALA A 236 -15.11 -1.09 7.84
CA ALA A 236 -15.76 -2.04 6.94
C ALA A 236 -15.88 -1.49 5.51
N ARG A 237 -16.21 -0.20 5.36
CA ARG A 237 -16.30 0.47 4.06
C ARG A 237 -14.95 0.60 3.39
N ASP A 238 -13.91 0.97 4.16
CA ASP A 238 -12.56 1.09 3.64
C ASP A 238 -12.00 -0.25 3.15
N SER A 239 -12.36 -1.36 3.82
CA SER A 239 -11.99 -2.69 3.36
C SER A 239 -12.64 -3.04 2.03
N VAL A 240 -13.97 -2.90 1.92
CA VAL A 240 -14.69 -3.16 0.65
C VAL A 240 -14.30 -2.16 -0.42
N GLY A 241 -14.04 -0.91 -0.06
CA GLY A 241 -13.54 0.12 -0.97
C GLY A 241 -12.21 -0.26 -1.61
N ARG A 242 -11.28 -0.81 -0.82
CA ARG A 242 -9.99 -1.31 -1.32
C ARG A 242 -10.15 -2.52 -2.26
N GLU A 243 -11.03 -3.47 -1.91
CA GLU A 243 -11.32 -4.61 -2.79
C GLU A 243 -11.95 -4.17 -4.11
N ARG A 244 -12.90 -3.22 -4.04
CA ARG A 244 -13.52 -2.64 -5.23
C ARG A 244 -12.48 -1.92 -6.11
N ARG A 245 -11.56 -1.15 -5.50
CA ARG A 245 -10.50 -0.48 -6.23
C ARG A 245 -9.57 -1.48 -6.90
N LEU A 246 -9.15 -2.54 -6.20
CA LEU A 246 -8.34 -3.62 -6.80
C LEU A 246 -9.07 -4.30 -7.97
N ALA A 247 -10.39 -4.50 -7.85
CA ALA A 247 -11.19 -5.02 -8.96
C ALA A 247 -11.21 -4.08 -10.16
N LEU A 248 -11.31 -2.75 -9.94
CA LEU A 248 -11.25 -1.74 -10.99
C LEU A 248 -9.85 -1.70 -11.65
N HIS A 249 -8.78 -1.80 -10.90
CA HIS A 249 -7.44 -1.98 -11.44
C HIS A 249 -7.35 -3.22 -12.34
N GLY A 250 -8.00 -4.32 -11.94
CA GLY A 250 -8.11 -5.52 -12.78
C GLY A 250 -8.90 -5.28 -14.08
N VAL A 251 -9.90 -4.40 -14.06
CA VAL A 251 -10.60 -3.95 -15.28
C VAL A 251 -9.64 -3.17 -16.18
N SER A 252 -8.91 -2.21 -15.63
CA SER A 252 -7.93 -1.41 -16.36
C SER A 252 -6.86 -2.28 -17.03
N ASP A 253 -6.32 -3.27 -16.31
CA ASP A 253 -5.34 -4.22 -16.83
C ASP A 253 -5.88 -5.03 -18.01
N GLU A 254 -7.13 -5.44 -17.94
CA GLU A 254 -7.77 -6.21 -18.99
C GLU A 254 -8.11 -5.33 -20.22
N LEU A 255 -8.54 -4.09 -19.99
CA LEU A 255 -8.73 -3.11 -21.07
C LEU A 255 -7.42 -2.81 -21.78
N GLU A 256 -6.32 -2.64 -21.05
CA GLU A 256 -4.99 -2.45 -21.63
C GLU A 256 -4.61 -3.66 -22.49
N ARG A 257 -4.87 -4.88 -22.00
CA ARG A 257 -4.65 -6.11 -22.76
C ARG A 257 -5.48 -6.15 -24.05
N TRP A 258 -6.74 -5.72 -24.02
CA TRP A 258 -7.60 -5.71 -25.20
C TRP A 258 -7.14 -4.71 -26.26
N ILE A 259 -6.59 -3.58 -25.81
CA ILE A 259 -6.15 -2.49 -26.70
C ILE A 259 -4.73 -2.73 -27.24
N THR A 260 -3.82 -3.20 -26.39
CA THR A 260 -2.38 -3.27 -26.69
C THR A 260 -1.84 -4.68 -26.89
N GLY A 261 -2.63 -5.71 -26.54
CA GLY A 261 -2.20 -7.12 -26.50
C GLY A 261 -1.43 -7.50 -25.23
N THR A 262 -1.03 -6.54 -24.40
CA THR A 262 -0.28 -6.77 -23.15
C THR A 262 -1.11 -6.36 -21.96
N ARG A 263 -1.15 -7.21 -20.92
CA ARG A 263 -1.86 -6.90 -19.67
C ARG A 263 -1.18 -5.74 -18.94
N GLY A 264 -1.98 -4.86 -18.34
CA GLY A 264 -1.51 -3.76 -17.51
C GLY A 264 -0.96 -4.21 -16.16
N ILE A 265 -0.49 -3.24 -15.39
CA ILE A 265 0.12 -3.40 -14.06
C ILE A 265 -0.70 -2.76 -12.94
N ALA A 266 -1.88 -2.24 -13.24
CA ALA A 266 -2.69 -1.49 -12.27
C ALA A 266 -3.09 -2.35 -11.06
N SER A 267 -3.39 -3.65 -11.27
CA SER A 267 -3.74 -4.57 -10.19
C SER A 267 -2.54 -5.06 -9.37
N THR A 268 -1.49 -4.26 -9.27
CA THR A 268 -0.28 -4.57 -8.48
C THR A 268 -0.06 -3.55 -7.36
N LYS A 269 0.84 -3.88 -6.45
CA LYS A 269 1.23 -3.03 -5.34
C LYS A 269 2.74 -3.01 -5.19
N ILE A 270 3.24 -1.99 -4.53
CA ILE A 270 4.65 -1.88 -4.18
C ILE A 270 4.76 -1.85 -2.67
N VAL A 271 5.54 -2.78 -2.11
CA VAL A 271 5.95 -2.73 -0.71
C VAL A 271 7.26 -1.95 -0.62
N PHE A 272 7.46 -1.18 0.43
CA PHE A 272 8.68 -0.42 0.67
C PHE A 272 8.87 -0.14 2.16
N VAL A 273 10.03 0.36 2.51
CA VAL A 273 10.36 0.76 3.88
C VAL A 273 10.50 2.27 3.95
N GLU A 274 9.83 2.89 4.91
CA GLU A 274 9.98 4.30 5.25
C GLU A 274 10.51 4.41 6.68
N GLY A 275 11.73 4.92 6.83
CA GLY A 275 12.43 4.88 8.10
C GLY A 275 12.66 3.45 8.59
N LYS A 276 11.82 3.01 9.52
CA LYS A 276 11.81 1.66 10.10
C LYS A 276 10.51 0.91 9.85
N VAL A 277 9.57 1.53 9.16
CA VAL A 277 8.19 1.05 8.99
C VAL A 277 8.01 0.49 7.59
N MET A 278 7.44 -0.70 7.51
CA MET A 278 7.04 -1.30 6.23
C MET A 278 5.69 -0.73 5.80
N LYS A 279 5.62 -0.27 4.56
CA LYS A 279 4.40 0.27 3.95
C LYS A 279 4.10 -0.43 2.62
N VAL A 280 2.86 -0.35 2.20
CA VAL A 280 2.42 -0.82 0.88
C VAL A 280 1.55 0.23 0.24
N VAL A 281 1.69 0.40 -1.07
CA VAL A 281 0.95 1.36 -1.89
C VAL A 281 0.49 0.69 -3.18
N ASP A 282 -0.63 1.13 -3.77
CA ASP A 282 -1.03 0.70 -5.10
C ASP A 282 -0.01 1.21 -6.15
N SER A 283 0.13 0.52 -7.27
CA SER A 283 1.09 0.90 -8.34
C SER A 283 0.87 2.31 -8.89
N ASP A 284 -0.32 2.88 -8.70
CA ASP A 284 -0.67 4.26 -9.05
C ASP A 284 -0.42 5.28 -7.93
N GLY A 285 0.19 4.86 -6.81
CA GLY A 285 0.53 5.71 -5.67
C GLY A 285 -0.63 5.98 -4.69
N ALA A 286 -1.80 5.36 -4.88
CA ALA A 286 -2.91 5.49 -3.94
C ALA A 286 -2.90 4.40 -2.86
N ASN A 287 -3.78 4.56 -1.85
CA ASN A 287 -4.00 3.58 -0.78
C ASN A 287 -2.73 3.17 -0.01
N GLU A 288 -1.80 4.10 0.18
CA GLU A 288 -0.65 3.85 1.04
C GLU A 288 -1.12 3.47 2.44
N ARG A 289 -0.53 2.42 3.00
CA ARG A 289 -0.83 1.94 4.35
C ARG A 289 0.38 1.30 5.01
N ILE A 290 0.41 1.39 6.33
CA ILE A 290 1.40 0.71 7.17
C ILE A 290 1.05 -0.78 7.24
N LEU A 291 2.07 -1.61 7.14
CA LEU A 291 2.02 -3.03 7.45
C LEU A 291 2.69 -3.27 8.81
N PRO A 292 2.02 -3.95 9.76
CA PRO A 292 2.60 -4.22 11.06
C PRO A 292 3.81 -5.16 10.95
N THR A 293 4.87 -4.87 11.69
CA THR A 293 6.09 -5.66 11.84
C THR A 293 6.39 -5.88 13.30
N VAL A 294 7.27 -6.81 13.63
CA VAL A 294 7.66 -7.05 15.04
C VAL A 294 8.67 -5.99 15.50
N GLY A 295 9.69 -5.75 14.67
CA GLY A 295 10.72 -4.72 14.87
C GLY A 295 10.84 -3.80 13.66
N ALA A 296 12.01 -3.21 13.45
CA ALA A 296 12.30 -2.40 12.28
C ALA A 296 12.38 -3.27 11.02
N ALA A 297 11.65 -2.89 9.97
CA ALA A 297 11.62 -3.64 8.71
C ALA A 297 12.72 -3.19 7.76
N LEU A 298 13.30 -4.16 7.02
CA LEU A 298 14.23 -3.95 5.91
C LEU A 298 13.99 -5.00 4.83
N SER A 299 14.39 -4.71 3.59
CA SER A 299 14.39 -5.64 2.45
C SER A 299 13.15 -6.52 2.36
N PRO A 300 11.96 -5.95 2.23
CA PRO A 300 10.74 -6.73 2.05
C PRO A 300 10.73 -7.42 0.68
N ALA A 301 10.08 -8.60 0.58
CA ALA A 301 9.88 -9.29 -0.68
C ALA A 301 8.52 -10.00 -0.73
N TRP A 302 7.81 -9.88 -1.85
CA TRP A 302 6.50 -10.47 -2.04
C TRP A 302 6.56 -11.99 -2.23
N HIS A 303 5.59 -12.66 -1.62
CA HIS A 303 5.29 -14.04 -1.97
C HIS A 303 4.72 -14.11 -3.39
N PRO A 304 5.07 -15.11 -4.23
CA PRO A 304 4.57 -15.22 -5.60
C PRO A 304 3.04 -15.24 -5.75
N SER A 305 2.31 -15.63 -4.70
CA SER A 305 0.83 -15.57 -4.68
C SER A 305 0.27 -14.19 -4.33
N GLY A 306 1.09 -13.22 -3.93
CA GLY A 306 0.66 -11.91 -3.44
C GLY A 306 -0.04 -11.91 -2.07
N LYS A 307 0.01 -13.03 -1.31
CA LYS A 307 -0.72 -13.16 -0.04
C LYS A 307 0.09 -12.85 1.20
N SER A 308 1.40 -12.85 1.10
CA SER A 308 2.32 -12.55 2.21
C SER A 308 3.57 -11.83 1.73
N ILE A 309 4.28 -11.24 2.68
CA ILE A 309 5.56 -10.56 2.48
C ILE A 309 6.52 -11.12 3.49
N VAL A 310 7.74 -11.47 3.04
CA VAL A 310 8.89 -11.74 3.90
C VAL A 310 9.72 -10.46 4.03
N TYR A 311 10.35 -10.25 5.16
CA TYR A 311 11.17 -9.06 5.41
C TYR A 311 12.27 -9.36 6.44
N VAL A 312 13.28 -8.51 6.50
CA VAL A 312 14.23 -8.52 7.60
C VAL A 312 13.63 -7.74 8.76
N ASP A 313 13.54 -8.39 9.92
CA ASP A 313 13.17 -7.80 11.18
C ASP A 313 14.43 -7.47 11.98
N ALA A 314 14.67 -6.21 12.26
CA ALA A 314 15.86 -5.74 12.93
C ALA A 314 15.52 -5.16 14.32
N ASP A 315 16.27 -5.61 15.34
CA ASP A 315 16.23 -5.05 16.69
C ASP A 315 17.66 -4.90 17.26
N ASP A 316 17.78 -4.54 18.52
CA ASP A 316 19.07 -4.36 19.20
C ASP A 316 19.90 -5.66 19.33
N ARG A 317 19.28 -6.82 19.09
CA ARG A 317 19.90 -8.16 19.16
C ARG A 317 20.40 -8.66 17.83
N GLY A 318 20.11 -7.95 16.73
CA GLY A 318 20.50 -8.31 15.38
C GLY A 318 19.34 -8.37 14.40
N THR A 319 19.49 -9.17 13.35
CA THR A 319 18.50 -9.32 12.29
C THR A 319 17.88 -10.72 12.28
N ARG A 320 16.59 -10.80 11.99
CA ARG A 320 15.83 -12.04 11.87
C ARG A 320 14.96 -11.97 10.61
N ILE A 321 14.44 -13.09 10.19
CA ILE A 321 13.48 -13.13 9.08
C ILE A 321 12.07 -13.08 9.63
N GLY A 322 11.34 -12.03 9.27
CA GLY A 322 9.93 -11.83 9.55
C GLY A 322 9.06 -12.16 8.34
N GLN A 323 7.81 -12.51 8.60
CA GLN A 323 6.80 -12.71 7.57
C GLN A 323 5.48 -12.12 8.04
N ILE A 324 4.73 -11.51 7.11
CA ILE A 324 3.37 -11.03 7.38
C ILE A 324 2.37 -11.64 6.39
N ASP A 325 1.27 -12.18 6.89
CA ASP A 325 0.10 -12.56 6.09
C ASP A 325 -0.79 -11.33 5.87
N LEU A 326 -1.04 -10.98 4.62
CA LEU A 326 -1.75 -9.74 4.25
C LEU A 326 -3.26 -9.80 4.48
N ARG A 327 -3.83 -10.99 4.67
CA ARG A 327 -5.24 -11.16 5.01
C ARG A 327 -5.49 -10.92 6.50
N THR A 328 -4.60 -11.43 7.34
CA THR A 328 -4.74 -11.34 8.81
C THR A 328 -4.02 -10.13 9.39
N LEU A 329 -3.04 -9.58 8.67
CA LEU A 329 -2.10 -8.53 9.11
C LEU A 329 -1.35 -8.92 10.39
N ARG A 330 -1.08 -10.21 10.57
CA ARG A 330 -0.32 -10.71 11.72
C ARG A 330 1.12 -10.99 11.30
N PRO A 331 2.09 -10.22 11.82
CA PRO A 331 3.49 -10.52 11.61
C PRO A 331 3.92 -11.69 12.50
N ARG A 332 4.88 -12.47 12.02
CA ARG A 332 5.56 -13.51 12.79
C ARG A 332 7.04 -13.53 12.44
N LEU A 333 7.87 -13.97 13.35
CA LEU A 333 9.27 -14.28 13.10
C LEU A 333 9.40 -15.75 12.72
N LEU A 334 10.28 -16.03 11.77
CA LEU A 334 10.59 -17.41 11.41
C LEU A 334 11.62 -17.98 12.40
N SER A 335 11.33 -19.12 12.98
CA SER A 335 12.21 -19.82 13.92
C SER A 335 13.55 -20.26 13.29
N ALA A 336 13.55 -20.41 11.96
CA ALA A 336 14.72 -20.78 11.18
C ALA A 336 15.80 -19.68 11.05
N SER A 337 15.56 -18.44 11.54
CA SER A 337 16.58 -17.39 11.47
C SER A 337 17.83 -17.78 12.25
N LYS A 338 19.01 -17.64 11.61
CA LYS A 338 20.28 -17.88 12.28
C LYS A 338 20.64 -16.76 13.25
N ARG A 339 21.49 -17.06 14.23
CA ARG A 339 22.12 -16.01 15.04
C ARG A 339 23.07 -15.18 14.16
N GLY A 340 23.07 -13.87 14.35
CA GLY A 340 23.90 -12.93 13.61
C GLY A 340 23.15 -12.24 12.47
N LEU A 341 23.81 -12.12 11.32
CA LEU A 341 23.27 -11.42 10.15
C LEU A 341 22.27 -12.31 9.41
N ASN A 342 21.07 -11.78 9.13
CA ASN A 342 20.05 -12.35 8.26
C ASN A 342 19.52 -11.22 7.39
N ILE A 343 19.76 -11.27 6.07
CA ILE A 343 19.45 -10.18 5.15
C ILE A 343 18.91 -10.70 3.80
N THR A 344 18.30 -9.81 3.04
CA THR A 344 17.83 -10.00 1.66
C THR A 344 17.00 -11.29 1.44
N PRO A 345 15.94 -11.51 2.21
CA PRO A 345 15.09 -12.69 2.04
C PRO A 345 14.25 -12.58 0.77
N VAL A 346 14.11 -13.69 0.05
CA VAL A 346 13.20 -13.84 -1.09
C VAL A 346 12.49 -15.18 -1.03
N TYR A 347 11.30 -15.28 -1.63
CA TYR A 347 10.64 -16.57 -1.80
C TYR A 347 11.16 -17.31 -3.04
N THR A 348 11.17 -18.65 -2.98
CA THR A 348 11.25 -19.47 -4.19
C THR A 348 10.02 -19.22 -5.07
N LYS A 349 10.13 -19.41 -6.40
CA LYS A 349 9.01 -19.11 -7.33
C LYS A 349 7.76 -19.96 -7.12
N ASP A 350 7.89 -21.12 -6.49
CA ASP A 350 6.75 -21.94 -6.05
C ASP A 350 6.14 -21.50 -4.71
N GLY A 351 6.77 -20.52 -4.03
CA GLY A 351 6.35 -19.97 -2.76
C GLY A 351 6.54 -20.88 -1.55
N LYS A 352 7.10 -22.08 -1.72
CA LYS A 352 7.20 -23.06 -0.63
C LYS A 352 8.32 -22.77 0.36
N ASN A 353 9.36 -22.10 -0.12
CA ASN A 353 10.54 -21.82 0.69
C ASN A 353 10.93 -20.35 0.63
N ILE A 354 11.75 -19.95 1.60
CA ILE A 354 12.42 -18.65 1.66
C ILE A 354 13.92 -18.90 1.57
N VAL A 355 14.61 -18.10 0.76
CA VAL A 355 16.06 -18.04 0.66
C VAL A 355 16.53 -16.68 1.14
N TRP A 356 17.55 -16.66 1.98
CA TRP A 356 18.14 -15.41 2.49
C TRP A 356 19.64 -15.56 2.73
N ALA A 357 20.35 -14.46 2.80
CA ALA A 357 21.74 -14.47 3.19
C ALA A 357 21.86 -14.44 4.72
N ALA A 358 22.63 -15.37 5.27
CA ALA A 358 22.90 -15.43 6.70
C ALA A 358 24.40 -15.63 6.95
N GLY A 359 24.90 -14.93 7.97
CA GLY A 359 26.29 -15.00 8.40
C GLY A 359 26.43 -14.59 9.86
N GLY A 360 27.68 -14.65 10.35
CA GLY A 360 28.04 -14.24 11.70
C GLY A 360 29.53 -13.96 11.70
N ASP A 361 30.31 -14.85 12.33
CA ASP A 361 31.78 -14.80 12.27
C ASP A 361 32.34 -15.29 10.91
N SER A 362 31.50 -15.90 10.07
CA SER A 362 31.80 -16.34 8.71
C SER A 362 31.19 -15.41 7.68
N PRO A 363 31.68 -15.37 6.42
CA PRO A 363 31.01 -14.69 5.32
C PRO A 363 29.53 -15.10 5.20
N ALA A 364 28.69 -14.17 4.82
CA ALA A 364 27.27 -14.45 4.62
C ALA A 364 27.10 -15.40 3.42
N GLU A 365 26.33 -16.47 3.62
CA GLU A 365 25.97 -17.43 2.57
C GLU A 365 24.45 -17.58 2.48
N LEU A 366 23.97 -18.10 1.34
CA LEU A 366 22.53 -18.31 1.13
C LEU A 366 22.05 -19.54 1.91
N TYR A 367 20.96 -19.38 2.63
CA TYR A 367 20.25 -20.41 3.36
C TYR A 367 18.81 -20.51 2.90
N LEU A 368 18.23 -21.69 3.04
CA LEU A 368 16.85 -22.01 2.66
C LEU A 368 16.11 -22.63 3.84
N ALA A 369 14.87 -22.22 4.04
CA ALA A 369 13.92 -22.85 4.95
C ALA A 369 12.48 -22.79 4.40
N SER A 370 11.60 -23.62 4.99
CA SER A 370 10.17 -23.62 4.63
C SER A 370 9.54 -22.25 4.90
N ALA A 371 8.72 -21.79 3.95
CA ALA A 371 7.92 -20.58 4.11
C ALA A 371 6.75 -20.75 5.11
N THR A 372 6.40 -21.97 5.51
CA THR A 372 5.38 -22.23 6.54
C THR A 372 5.89 -21.86 7.93
N GLY A 373 7.22 -21.78 8.11
CA GLY A 373 7.86 -21.43 9.38
C GLY A 373 7.80 -22.51 10.44
N ASP A 374 7.41 -23.73 10.05
CA ASP A 374 7.52 -24.90 10.92
C ASP A 374 8.99 -25.12 11.25
N ASP A 375 9.31 -25.60 12.45
CA ASP A 375 10.64 -25.70 13.09
C ASP A 375 11.74 -26.38 12.25
N THR A 376 11.94 -25.90 11.04
CA THR A 376 12.96 -26.41 10.14
C THR A 376 14.28 -25.68 10.38
N VAL A 377 15.33 -26.47 10.62
CA VAL A 377 16.68 -25.94 10.65
C VAL A 377 17.03 -25.43 9.24
N PRO A 378 17.48 -24.16 9.09
CA PRO A 378 17.86 -23.64 7.80
C PRO A 378 19.00 -24.45 7.20
N GLN A 379 18.83 -24.84 5.95
CA GLN A 379 19.84 -25.59 5.21
C GLN A 379 20.64 -24.63 4.33
N PRO A 380 21.95 -24.85 4.15
CA PRO A 380 22.69 -24.12 3.13
C PRO A 380 22.00 -24.28 1.77
N PHE A 381 21.73 -23.17 1.10
CA PHE A 381 21.20 -23.21 -0.26
C PHE A 381 22.35 -23.54 -1.22
N VAL A 382 22.28 -24.69 -1.91
CA VAL A 382 23.25 -25.17 -2.90
C VAL A 382 24.71 -25.41 -2.40
N GLY A 383 24.90 -25.84 -1.17
CA GLY A 383 26.24 -26.09 -0.61
C GLY A 383 26.96 -24.80 -0.25
N ARG A 384 28.14 -24.95 0.34
CA ARG A 384 28.95 -23.78 0.69
C ARG A 384 29.72 -23.31 -0.54
N THR A 385 29.51 -22.06 -0.92
CA THR A 385 30.27 -21.42 -2.01
C THR A 385 31.70 -21.07 -1.58
N GLY A 386 31.92 -20.97 -0.27
CA GLY A 386 33.21 -20.58 0.31
C GLY A 386 33.49 -19.07 0.22
N PHE A 387 32.53 -18.29 -0.29
CA PHE A 387 32.62 -16.82 -0.37
C PHE A 387 31.27 -16.17 -0.09
N GLU A 388 31.28 -14.90 0.25
CA GLU A 388 30.10 -14.15 0.57
C GLU A 388 29.10 -14.12 -0.59
N THR A 389 27.83 -14.44 -0.30
CA THR A 389 26.72 -14.43 -1.26
C THR A 389 25.51 -13.74 -0.65
N THR A 390 24.99 -12.69 -1.30
CA THR A 390 23.84 -11.93 -0.82
C THR A 390 22.91 -11.51 -1.97
N SER A 391 21.78 -10.90 -1.65
CA SER A 391 20.83 -10.32 -2.63
C SER A 391 20.42 -11.32 -3.71
N PRO A 392 19.81 -12.47 -3.34
CA PRO A 392 19.36 -13.43 -4.33
C PRO A 392 18.11 -12.96 -5.08
N SER A 393 17.98 -13.28 -6.38
CA SER A 393 16.73 -13.20 -7.15
C SER A 393 16.62 -14.39 -8.08
N PHE A 394 15.43 -14.99 -8.18
CA PHE A 394 15.17 -16.19 -8.97
C PHE A 394 14.75 -15.88 -10.39
N SER A 395 15.19 -16.71 -11.35
CA SER A 395 14.60 -16.73 -12.70
C SER A 395 13.10 -17.01 -12.65
N PRO A 396 12.30 -16.55 -13.63
CA PRO A 396 10.84 -16.74 -13.63
C PRO A 396 10.41 -18.22 -13.57
N ASP A 397 11.21 -19.12 -14.15
CA ASP A 397 10.98 -20.57 -14.11
C ASP A 397 11.49 -21.25 -12.83
N GLY A 398 12.14 -20.50 -11.92
CA GLY A 398 12.67 -20.96 -10.66
C GLY A 398 13.87 -21.90 -10.77
N LYS A 399 14.49 -22.05 -11.96
CA LYS A 399 15.60 -22.99 -12.18
C LYS A 399 16.98 -22.38 -11.96
N GLN A 400 17.07 -21.06 -12.04
CA GLN A 400 18.32 -20.31 -11.84
C GLN A 400 18.14 -19.23 -10.79
N ILE A 401 19.27 -18.79 -10.24
CA ILE A 401 19.36 -17.70 -9.29
C ILE A 401 20.49 -16.76 -9.71
N VAL A 402 20.25 -15.47 -9.57
CA VAL A 402 21.28 -14.43 -9.60
C VAL A 402 21.52 -13.96 -8.18
N PHE A 403 22.74 -13.64 -7.85
CA PHE A 403 23.14 -13.14 -6.54
C PHE A 403 24.38 -12.23 -6.64
N MET A 404 24.65 -11.47 -5.60
CA MET A 404 25.84 -10.66 -5.46
C MET A 404 26.91 -11.40 -4.68
N SER A 405 28.18 -11.27 -5.13
CA SER A 405 29.36 -11.67 -4.36
C SER A 405 30.50 -10.65 -4.54
N PRO A 406 31.31 -10.36 -3.48
CA PRO A 406 32.43 -9.42 -3.57
C PRO A 406 33.70 -10.03 -4.19
N VAL A 407 33.66 -11.27 -4.65
CA VAL A 407 34.80 -11.94 -5.29
C VAL A 407 34.84 -11.56 -6.79
N PRO A 408 36.05 -11.30 -7.40
CA PRO A 408 37.35 -11.37 -6.79
C PRO A 408 37.81 -10.15 -6.00
N LEU A 409 37.23 -8.96 -6.18
CA LEU A 409 37.74 -7.74 -5.52
C LEU A 409 36.65 -6.74 -5.14
N THR A 410 35.54 -6.72 -5.87
CA THR A 410 34.41 -5.79 -5.68
C THR A 410 33.12 -6.55 -5.95
N PRO A 411 31.97 -6.14 -5.33
CA PRO A 411 30.69 -6.76 -5.56
C PRO A 411 30.34 -6.88 -7.03
N GLN A 412 30.08 -8.11 -7.48
CA GLN A 412 29.71 -8.48 -8.83
C GLN A 412 28.51 -9.42 -8.81
N LEU A 413 27.84 -9.55 -9.96
CA LEU A 413 26.69 -10.44 -10.10
C LEU A 413 27.12 -11.79 -10.68
N TYR A 414 26.61 -12.83 -10.05
CA TYR A 414 26.81 -14.22 -10.44
C TYR A 414 25.46 -14.88 -10.73
N THR A 415 25.46 -15.87 -11.61
CA THR A 415 24.31 -16.76 -11.82
C THR A 415 24.73 -18.21 -11.60
N MET A 416 23.78 -19.02 -11.12
CA MET A 416 23.93 -20.48 -11.05
C MET A 416 22.55 -21.15 -11.14
N ASN A 417 22.56 -22.45 -11.40
CA ASN A 417 21.36 -23.27 -11.28
C ASN A 417 21.01 -23.48 -9.79
N VAL A 418 19.73 -23.62 -9.47
CA VAL A 418 19.27 -23.83 -8.07
C VAL A 418 19.78 -25.12 -7.44
N ASN A 419 20.35 -26.04 -8.21
CA ASN A 419 21.03 -27.23 -7.74
C ASN A 419 22.56 -27.04 -7.50
N GLY A 420 23.06 -25.81 -7.62
CA GLY A 420 24.47 -25.45 -7.38
C GLY A 420 25.39 -25.60 -8.58
N THR A 421 24.91 -26.11 -9.70
CA THR A 421 25.73 -26.24 -10.91
C THR A 421 25.71 -24.96 -11.74
N GLY A 422 26.66 -24.83 -12.67
CA GLY A 422 26.67 -23.74 -13.64
C GLY A 422 27.00 -22.37 -13.05
N LEU A 423 27.71 -22.31 -11.92
CA LEU A 423 28.17 -21.04 -11.35
C LEU A 423 29.01 -20.27 -12.36
N ARG A 424 28.65 -19.05 -12.63
CA ARG A 424 29.36 -18.16 -13.56
C ARG A 424 29.23 -16.69 -13.15
N LEU A 425 30.29 -15.96 -13.37
CA LEU A 425 30.30 -14.51 -13.30
C LEU A 425 29.43 -13.95 -14.43
N LEU A 426 28.41 -13.17 -14.08
CA LEU A 426 27.47 -12.58 -15.06
C LEU A 426 28.00 -11.26 -15.61
N THR A 427 28.40 -10.34 -14.72
CA THR A 427 28.83 -8.99 -15.11
C THR A 427 30.31 -8.98 -15.52
N PRO A 428 30.68 -8.30 -16.62
CA PRO A 428 32.06 -8.25 -17.08
C PRO A 428 32.93 -7.46 -16.10
N VAL A 429 34.11 -8.00 -15.78
CA VAL A 429 35.17 -7.31 -15.02
C VAL A 429 36.10 -6.63 -16.00
N VAL A 430 36.27 -5.32 -15.86
CA VAL A 430 37.20 -4.53 -16.68
C VAL A 430 38.47 -4.25 -15.86
N ALA A 431 39.62 -4.68 -16.35
CA ALA A 431 40.87 -4.44 -15.69
C ALA A 431 41.12 -2.94 -15.41
N GLY A 432 41.55 -2.62 -14.21
CA GLY A 432 41.81 -1.24 -13.78
C GLY A 432 40.56 -0.40 -13.44
N LYS A 433 39.34 -0.95 -13.62
CA LYS A 433 38.08 -0.28 -13.23
C LYS A 433 37.45 -1.04 -12.06
N ARG A 434 37.25 -0.36 -10.95
CA ARG A 434 36.44 -0.88 -9.83
C ARG A 434 34.98 -0.53 -10.12
N SER A 435 34.15 -1.55 -10.27
CA SER A 435 32.68 -1.40 -10.40
C SER A 435 32.02 -2.13 -9.25
N TYR A 436 31.15 -1.45 -8.54
CA TYR A 436 30.35 -2.02 -7.45
C TYR A 436 28.96 -2.31 -7.99
N ARG A 437 28.55 -3.58 -8.06
CA ARG A 437 27.28 -4.03 -8.62
C ARG A 437 26.55 -4.88 -7.61
N THR A 438 25.30 -4.48 -7.30
CA THR A 438 24.51 -5.15 -6.25
C THR A 438 23.01 -4.99 -6.53
N GLY A 439 22.16 -5.60 -5.66
CA GLY A 439 20.72 -5.53 -5.76
C GLY A 439 20.17 -6.05 -7.08
N PRO A 440 20.54 -7.26 -7.54
CA PRO A 440 20.00 -7.79 -8.80
C PRO A 440 18.54 -8.17 -8.62
N ASP A 441 17.73 -7.89 -9.65
CA ASP A 441 16.38 -8.42 -9.79
C ASP A 441 16.18 -9.01 -11.19
N TRP A 442 15.68 -10.24 -11.25
CA TRP A 442 15.49 -10.98 -12.50
C TRP A 442 14.19 -10.59 -13.16
N SER A 443 14.25 -10.12 -14.41
CA SER A 443 13.08 -9.76 -15.20
C SER A 443 12.05 -10.91 -15.26
N PRO A 444 10.77 -10.63 -15.05
CA PRO A 444 9.72 -11.65 -15.16
C PRO A 444 9.59 -12.24 -16.58
N LEU A 445 10.16 -11.58 -17.60
CA LEU A 445 10.26 -12.10 -18.97
C LEU A 445 11.43 -13.08 -19.15
N GLY A 446 12.35 -13.13 -18.18
CA GLY A 446 13.47 -14.09 -18.17
C GLY A 446 14.67 -13.72 -19.05
N ASP A 447 14.66 -12.55 -19.66
CA ASP A 447 15.60 -12.14 -20.69
C ASP A 447 16.75 -11.25 -20.18
N GLU A 448 16.57 -10.59 -19.05
CA GLU A 448 17.53 -9.64 -18.48
C GLU A 448 17.46 -9.57 -16.95
N ILE A 449 18.47 -8.96 -16.35
CA ILE A 449 18.55 -8.67 -14.92
C ILE A 449 18.75 -7.17 -14.74
N ALA A 450 17.91 -6.53 -13.90
CA ALA A 450 18.12 -5.18 -13.42
C ALA A 450 19.04 -5.22 -12.19
N PHE A 451 19.86 -4.20 -11.99
CA PHE A 451 20.75 -4.07 -10.85
C PHE A 451 21.20 -2.63 -10.68
N GLN A 452 21.76 -2.32 -9.52
CA GLN A 452 22.39 -1.03 -9.31
C GLN A 452 23.91 -1.15 -9.45
N GLN A 453 24.52 -0.17 -10.13
CA GLN A 453 25.96 -0.05 -10.30
C GLN A 453 26.44 1.32 -9.83
N GLN A 454 27.48 1.33 -9.01
CA GLN A 454 28.15 2.54 -8.60
C GLN A 454 29.24 2.94 -9.59
N ASN A 455 29.16 4.20 -10.05
CA ASN A 455 30.18 4.87 -10.86
C ASN A 455 30.08 6.39 -10.57
N GLY A 456 30.48 6.77 -9.35
CA GLY A 456 30.06 8.00 -8.67
C GLY A 456 28.84 7.70 -7.82
N ASP A 457 27.68 8.17 -8.23
CA ASP A 457 26.40 7.79 -7.64
C ASP A 457 25.94 6.41 -8.16
N PHE A 458 25.08 5.75 -7.40
CA PHE A 458 24.41 4.54 -7.87
C PHE A 458 23.44 4.85 -9.01
N GLN A 459 23.48 4.02 -10.04
CA GLN A 459 22.55 4.07 -11.16
C GLN A 459 21.96 2.70 -11.43
N VAL A 460 20.73 2.68 -11.93
CA VAL A 460 20.08 1.43 -12.38
C VAL A 460 20.58 1.07 -13.77
N TRP A 461 20.96 -0.19 -13.90
CA TRP A 461 21.42 -0.83 -15.12
C TRP A 461 20.62 -2.09 -15.38
N THR A 462 20.60 -2.54 -16.64
CA THR A 462 20.18 -3.90 -16.98
C THR A 462 21.29 -4.63 -17.72
N ILE A 463 21.30 -5.97 -17.64
CA ILE A 463 22.17 -6.84 -18.43
C ILE A 463 21.34 -7.92 -19.11
N GLY A 464 21.43 -8.00 -20.44
CA GLY A 464 20.82 -9.06 -21.22
C GLY A 464 21.46 -10.41 -20.94
N LEU A 465 20.67 -11.46 -20.74
CA LEU A 465 21.20 -12.80 -20.42
C LEU A 465 21.76 -13.52 -21.65
N LYS A 466 21.24 -13.21 -22.84
CA LYS A 466 21.66 -13.82 -24.10
C LYS A 466 22.94 -13.17 -24.67
N ASP A 467 22.95 -11.85 -24.74
CA ASP A 467 24.02 -11.08 -25.38
C ASP A 467 25.06 -10.53 -24.37
N ARG A 468 24.71 -10.53 -23.08
CA ARG A 468 25.51 -9.97 -21.97
C ARG A 468 25.82 -8.48 -22.14
N VAL A 469 24.97 -7.77 -22.91
CA VAL A 469 25.09 -6.33 -23.08
C VAL A 469 24.49 -5.62 -21.87
N MET A 470 25.23 -4.66 -21.33
CA MET A 470 24.80 -3.83 -20.22
C MET A 470 24.24 -2.49 -20.72
N HIS A 471 23.09 -2.10 -20.21
CA HIS A 471 22.47 -0.82 -20.52
C HIS A 471 22.26 -0.02 -19.24
N GLN A 472 22.75 1.22 -19.21
CA GLN A 472 22.42 2.17 -18.17
C GLN A 472 21.03 2.72 -18.40
N ILE A 473 20.15 2.65 -17.39
CA ILE A 473 18.75 3.05 -17.49
C ILE A 473 18.51 4.41 -16.85
N THR A 474 19.23 4.74 -15.79
CA THR A 474 19.16 6.05 -15.10
C THR A 474 20.52 6.75 -15.17
N SER A 475 20.50 8.10 -15.13
CA SER A 475 21.73 8.90 -15.25
C SER A 475 21.78 10.12 -14.33
N GLU A 476 20.68 10.49 -13.70
CA GLU A 476 20.59 11.67 -12.85
C GLU A 476 20.18 11.29 -11.43
N GLY A 477 20.80 11.94 -10.43
CA GLY A 477 20.61 11.64 -9.02
C GLY A 477 21.18 10.27 -8.64
N GLU A 478 20.84 9.78 -7.47
CA GLU A 478 21.19 8.41 -7.03
C GLU A 478 19.97 7.50 -7.17
N ASN A 479 20.14 6.36 -7.82
CA ASN A 479 19.08 5.42 -8.13
C ASN A 479 19.49 4.01 -7.70
N GLU A 480 18.71 3.42 -6.78
CA GLU A 480 19.03 2.16 -6.10
C GLU A 480 17.81 1.22 -6.09
N ASP A 481 18.01 -0.01 -5.63
CA ASP A 481 16.99 -1.02 -5.32
C ASP A 481 15.96 -1.24 -6.45
N PRO A 482 16.39 -1.56 -7.69
CA PRO A 482 15.45 -1.81 -8.77
C PRO A 482 14.65 -3.08 -8.49
N SER A 483 13.31 -3.02 -8.67
CA SER A 483 12.44 -4.19 -8.65
C SER A 483 11.46 -4.14 -9.82
N TRP A 484 11.40 -5.24 -10.60
CA TRP A 484 10.59 -5.35 -11.79
C TRP A 484 9.09 -5.44 -11.51
N ALA A 485 8.31 -4.66 -12.25
CA ALA A 485 6.89 -4.92 -12.41
C ALA A 485 6.64 -6.22 -13.20
N PRO A 486 5.50 -6.88 -13.02
CA PRO A 486 5.19 -8.14 -13.72
C PRO A 486 5.19 -8.06 -15.24
N ASP A 487 5.11 -6.87 -15.82
CA ASP A 487 5.12 -6.66 -17.27
C ASP A 487 6.52 -6.66 -17.91
N GLY A 488 7.59 -6.70 -17.09
CA GLY A 488 8.98 -6.66 -17.55
C GLY A 488 9.38 -5.36 -18.26
N ARG A 489 8.59 -4.30 -18.11
CA ARG A 489 8.82 -2.97 -18.67
C ARG A 489 9.08 -1.92 -17.62
N HIS A 490 8.31 -1.95 -16.54
CA HIS A 490 8.41 -0.98 -15.45
C HIS A 490 9.27 -1.52 -14.31
N LEU A 491 9.90 -0.58 -13.60
CA LEU A 491 10.71 -0.83 -12.40
C LEU A 491 10.26 0.11 -11.30
N SER A 492 10.14 -0.37 -10.07
CA SER A 492 10.22 0.51 -8.90
C SER A 492 11.68 0.72 -8.54
N ILE A 493 12.04 1.93 -8.14
CA ILE A 493 13.40 2.29 -7.75
C ILE A 493 13.37 3.21 -6.53
N THR A 494 14.39 3.14 -5.70
CA THR A 494 14.70 4.16 -4.70
C THR A 494 15.49 5.28 -5.38
N ARG A 495 14.97 6.50 -5.40
CA ARG A 495 15.63 7.64 -6.03
C ARG A 495 15.84 8.78 -5.07
N ARG A 496 17.05 9.35 -5.08
CA ARG A 496 17.44 10.57 -4.40
C ARG A 496 17.89 11.61 -5.44
N LEU A 497 17.31 12.80 -5.36
CA LEU A 497 17.71 13.96 -6.15
C LEU A 497 18.47 14.91 -5.23
N GLY A 498 19.66 15.40 -5.68
CA GLY A 498 20.48 16.36 -4.93
C GLY A 498 21.55 15.74 -4.03
N ALA A 499 22.04 16.50 -3.05
CA ALA A 499 23.19 16.17 -2.23
C ALA A 499 22.92 15.05 -1.21
N ILE A 500 24.00 14.51 -0.63
CA ILE A 500 23.92 13.51 0.46
C ILE A 500 23.10 14.10 1.63
N GLY A 501 22.04 13.41 2.04
CA GLY A 501 21.10 13.84 3.11
C GLY A 501 19.76 14.35 2.60
N GLU A 502 19.59 14.54 1.29
CA GLU A 502 18.29 14.86 0.71
C GLU A 502 17.38 13.64 0.60
N GLN A 503 16.11 13.94 0.39
CA GLN A 503 15.00 12.98 0.50
C GLN A 503 15.09 11.86 -0.53
N ARG A 504 14.93 10.62 -0.05
CA ARG A 504 14.74 9.41 -0.87
C ARG A 504 13.27 9.09 -1.01
N ASN A 505 12.85 8.77 -2.20
CA ASN A 505 11.48 8.36 -2.49
C ASN A 505 11.45 7.18 -3.46
N ILE A 506 10.34 6.44 -3.44
CA ILE A 506 10.09 5.40 -4.44
C ILE A 506 9.54 6.06 -5.69
N TRP A 507 10.12 5.68 -6.83
CA TRP A 507 9.74 6.11 -8.16
C TRP A 507 9.41 4.90 -9.03
N VAL A 508 8.52 5.10 -9.98
CA VAL A 508 8.25 4.16 -11.06
C VAL A 508 8.95 4.64 -12.31
N LEU A 509 9.75 3.77 -12.89
CA LEU A 509 10.51 3.99 -14.12
C LEU A 509 9.95 3.13 -15.24
N ASP A 510 9.54 3.73 -16.34
CA ASP A 510 9.33 3.00 -17.61
C ASP A 510 10.68 2.86 -18.32
N LYS A 511 11.22 1.66 -18.34
CA LYS A 511 12.51 1.37 -19.01
C LYS A 511 12.51 1.70 -20.50
N LYS A 512 11.36 1.63 -21.15
CA LYS A 512 11.26 1.82 -22.61
C LYS A 512 11.34 3.29 -23.00
N THR A 513 10.67 4.16 -22.25
CA THR A 513 10.60 5.60 -22.54
C THR A 513 11.56 6.42 -21.68
N GLY A 514 12.05 5.88 -20.56
CA GLY A 514 12.81 6.60 -19.54
C GLY A 514 11.92 7.48 -18.65
N ARG A 515 10.59 7.42 -18.79
CA ARG A 515 9.65 8.20 -17.96
C ARG A 515 9.75 7.78 -16.51
N LEU A 516 9.91 8.77 -15.63
CA LEU A 516 9.98 8.61 -14.19
C LEU A 516 8.77 9.26 -13.53
N ARG A 517 8.14 8.56 -12.59
CA ARG A 517 7.03 9.08 -11.77
C ARG A 517 7.32 8.84 -10.30
N GLN A 518 7.23 9.88 -9.52
CA GLN A 518 7.35 9.79 -8.07
C GLN A 518 6.11 9.12 -7.49
N LEU A 519 6.31 8.06 -6.71
CA LEU A 519 5.24 7.30 -6.08
C LEU A 519 5.01 7.75 -4.62
N THR A 520 6.09 7.98 -3.87
CA THR A 520 6.04 8.43 -2.46
C THR A 520 6.59 9.83 -2.29
N GLN A 521 6.22 10.52 -1.21
CA GLN A 521 6.63 11.91 -0.94
C GLN A 521 7.21 12.13 0.47
N SER A 522 7.40 11.05 1.22
CA SER A 522 7.82 11.12 2.62
C SER A 522 9.28 11.54 2.84
N GLY A 523 10.13 11.29 1.85
CA GLY A 523 11.55 11.63 1.89
C GLY A 523 12.47 10.62 2.54
N ASP A 524 11.97 9.48 3.03
CA ASP A 524 12.78 8.38 3.61
C ASP A 524 12.30 6.99 3.15
N ALA A 525 11.72 6.91 1.95
CA ALA A 525 11.23 5.67 1.37
C ALA A 525 12.31 4.99 0.52
N ARG A 526 12.51 3.66 0.73
CA ARG A 526 13.56 2.85 0.10
C ARG A 526 13.22 1.36 0.09
N LEU A 527 14.06 0.55 -0.54
CA LEU A 527 13.99 -0.92 -0.55
C LEU A 527 12.63 -1.41 -1.01
N SER A 528 12.21 -0.97 -2.20
CA SER A 528 10.92 -1.37 -2.75
C SER A 528 10.97 -2.76 -3.40
N ASP A 529 9.84 -3.47 -3.31
CA ASP A 529 9.61 -4.71 -4.06
C ASP A 529 8.22 -4.69 -4.69
N TRP A 530 8.15 -5.06 -5.97
CA TRP A 530 6.92 -5.04 -6.74
C TRP A 530 6.15 -6.35 -6.63
N SER A 531 4.84 -6.27 -6.38
CA SER A 531 4.00 -7.46 -6.22
C SER A 531 3.77 -8.19 -7.54
N PRO A 532 3.44 -9.50 -7.51
CA PRO A 532 2.77 -10.14 -8.63
C PRO A 532 1.40 -9.49 -8.87
N PRO A 533 0.73 -9.75 -10.03
CA PRO A 533 -0.63 -9.31 -10.25
C PRO A 533 -1.57 -9.86 -9.17
N LEU A 534 -2.28 -8.97 -8.49
CA LEU A 534 -3.20 -9.32 -7.42
C LEU A 534 -4.61 -9.54 -7.98
N ARG A 535 -5.39 -10.37 -7.30
CA ARG A 535 -6.79 -10.59 -7.64
C ARG A 535 -7.65 -10.21 -6.45
N ALA A 536 -8.72 -9.47 -6.69
CA ALA A 536 -9.73 -9.26 -5.67
C ALA A 536 -10.35 -10.62 -5.30
N ALA A 537 -10.53 -10.86 -4.00
CA ALA A 537 -11.16 -12.07 -3.51
C ALA A 537 -12.69 -11.94 -3.68
N PHE A 538 -13.27 -12.66 -4.67
CA PHE A 538 -14.72 -12.75 -4.87
C PHE A 538 -15.20 -14.19 -4.73
#